data_50a653ac08a3886e38cf51424d8a70c3
#
_entry.id   50a653ac08a3886e38cf51424d8a70c3
#
_cell.length_a   1.000
_cell.length_b   1.000
_cell.length_c   1.000
_cell.angle_alpha   90.00
_cell.angle_beta   90.00
_cell.angle_gamma   90.00
#
_symmetry.space_group_name_H-M   'P 1'
#
loop_
_entity.id
_entity.type
_entity.pdbx_description
1 polymer ?
#
loop_
_entity_poly.entity_id
_entity_poly.type
_entity_poly.pdbx_seq_one_letter_code
_entity_poly.pdbx_strand_id
1 'polypeptide(L)'
;HIHRLDPKIHPPIDPACLFEMGITGNLRVIDATVVTPSGNLPARSLPLTFFDVKWLRPPPVQRLFLYRLDHQHRHNTVQQLISDLRHSLSKALTLFYPLAGHVRLGPGTNRYELFYQPGDGVAFTAAEYDVHVDDLATSSDDEPVQVAKLAPLVPPLPKGRAVLAVQATVLLDGSGLALGVTVHHSACDGASSTHFLHTWSAAGAGADMPSPPLIDRTLIADPKDLYGIYSKGMVPSDGAEIEFAGSSANSYPGDQLLATFTLPQELLRGIKDALAAEAARHGRATVPLRCSSLLAAYSFIWSCYCRAKQRQSPTDDSDQTKTTYFLFSVDHRTRLEPPVPKRYLGNCLGPAIAAARHDELAADASGGLFAAFTALADALDEAVGEGARERWDGCVERVKEVVKAGVLSVAGSPRFDVYDVDFGFGRPAKVDVVSVAKTGAMSMAEARGGLGGVEVGISLPPAGMKRFRQCFSDAMRVVGVQEGVY
;
A
#
# COMPACT_ATOMS: atom_id res chain seq x y z
N HIS A 1 -11.41 -40.95 -28.31
CA HIS A 1 -10.66 -41.18 -27.06
C HIS A 1 -10.68 -39.88 -26.28
N ILE A 2 -11.58 -39.81 -25.30
CA ILE A 2 -11.70 -38.68 -24.36
C ILE A 2 -10.73 -39.01 -23.23
N HIS A 3 -9.60 -38.27 -23.16
CA HIS A 3 -8.74 -38.31 -22.00
C HIS A 3 -9.43 -37.57 -20.83
N ARG A 4 -9.86 -38.35 -19.84
CA ARG A 4 -10.23 -37.83 -18.52
C ARG A 4 -8.99 -37.23 -17.90
N LEU A 5 -9.02 -35.91 -17.64
CA LEU A 5 -8.04 -35.20 -16.84
C LEU A 5 -8.14 -35.66 -15.37
N ASP A 6 -7.01 -35.99 -14.79
CA ASP A 6 -6.85 -36.50 -13.42
C ASP A 6 -7.19 -35.39 -12.40
N PRO A 7 -8.11 -35.59 -11.44
CA PRO A 7 -8.56 -34.57 -10.49
C PRO A 7 -7.59 -34.32 -9.33
N LYS A 8 -6.32 -34.68 -9.44
CA LYS A 8 -5.28 -34.53 -8.38
C LYS A 8 -4.46 -33.26 -8.45
N ILE A 9 -4.74 -32.35 -9.36
CA ILE A 9 -4.00 -31.07 -9.47
C ILE A 9 -4.88 -29.97 -8.90
N HIS A 10 -4.66 -29.67 -7.63
CA HIS A 10 -5.24 -28.60 -6.79
C HIS A 10 -6.75 -28.65 -6.59
N PRO A 11 -7.22 -28.96 -5.37
CA PRO A 11 -8.63 -28.81 -5.05
C PRO A 11 -9.03 -27.32 -5.14
N PRO A 12 -10.24 -27.01 -5.59
CA PRO A 12 -10.79 -25.67 -5.44
C PRO A 12 -10.70 -25.25 -3.97
N ILE A 13 -10.49 -23.96 -3.73
CA ILE A 13 -10.42 -23.40 -2.37
C ILE A 13 -11.61 -23.92 -1.59
N ASP A 14 -11.36 -24.77 -0.59
CA ASP A 14 -12.41 -25.35 0.25
C ASP A 14 -13.08 -24.22 1.03
N PRO A 15 -14.38 -23.97 0.84
CA PRO A 15 -15.10 -22.97 1.65
C PRO A 15 -14.96 -23.21 3.15
N ALA A 16 -14.74 -24.44 3.60
CA ALA A 16 -14.51 -24.77 5.00
C ALA A 16 -13.19 -24.17 5.57
N CYS A 17 -12.15 -23.97 4.76
CA CYS A 17 -10.94 -23.29 5.17
C CYS A 17 -11.14 -21.79 5.47
N LEU A 18 -12.23 -21.19 4.98
CA LEU A 18 -12.58 -19.80 5.28
C LEU A 18 -13.23 -19.66 6.68
N PHE A 19 -13.73 -20.75 7.27
CA PHE A 19 -14.38 -20.77 8.58
C PHE A 19 -13.44 -20.95 9.78
N GLU A 20 -12.18 -21.33 9.58
CA GLU A 20 -11.18 -21.42 10.69
C GLU A 20 -10.63 -20.06 11.17
N MET A 21 -11.16 -18.96 10.65
CA MET A 21 -10.83 -17.63 11.15
C MET A 21 -11.54 -17.39 12.49
N GLY A 22 -10.81 -17.65 13.57
CA GLY A 22 -11.27 -17.44 14.94
C GLY A 22 -11.88 -16.06 15.13
N ILE A 23 -13.02 -16.02 15.80
CA ILE A 23 -13.72 -14.80 16.22
C ILE A 23 -12.74 -13.99 17.07
N THR A 24 -12.18 -12.92 16.51
CA THR A 24 -11.41 -11.92 17.26
C THR A 24 -12.32 -10.75 17.58
N GLY A 25 -12.81 -10.69 18.81
CA GLY A 25 -13.68 -9.59 19.27
C GLY A 25 -15.12 -9.70 18.73
N ASN A 26 -15.80 -8.56 18.56
CA ASN A 26 -17.22 -8.45 18.18
C ASN A 26 -17.46 -8.55 16.65
N LEU A 27 -16.54 -9.10 15.87
CA LEU A 27 -16.74 -9.32 14.43
C LEU A 27 -17.39 -10.68 14.17
N ARG A 28 -18.48 -10.69 13.41
CA ARG A 28 -19.24 -11.89 13.03
C ARG A 28 -19.21 -12.05 11.51
N VAL A 29 -18.63 -13.14 11.03
CA VAL A 29 -18.72 -13.51 9.61
C VAL A 29 -20.16 -13.97 9.30
N ILE A 30 -20.80 -13.35 8.31
CA ILE A 30 -22.15 -13.69 7.84
C ILE A 30 -22.09 -14.73 6.74
N ASP A 31 -21.15 -14.53 5.80
CA ASP A 31 -21.02 -15.34 4.61
C ASP A 31 -19.59 -15.24 4.03
N ALA A 32 -19.13 -16.33 3.42
CA ALA A 32 -17.85 -16.39 2.74
C ALA A 32 -18.01 -17.15 1.43
N THR A 33 -17.55 -16.57 0.34
CA THR A 33 -17.70 -17.14 -1.01
C THR A 33 -16.50 -16.80 -1.88
N VAL A 34 -16.44 -17.41 -3.05
CA VAL A 34 -15.47 -17.08 -4.09
C VAL A 34 -16.19 -16.36 -5.23
N VAL A 35 -15.75 -15.14 -5.55
CA VAL A 35 -16.27 -14.36 -6.68
C VAL A 35 -15.37 -14.59 -7.89
N THR A 36 -15.93 -15.22 -8.93
CA THR A 36 -15.23 -15.51 -10.19
C THR A 36 -15.46 -14.41 -11.22
N PRO A 37 -14.55 -14.21 -12.19
CA PRO A 37 -14.79 -13.36 -13.34
C PRO A 37 -16.08 -13.74 -14.08
N SER A 38 -16.81 -12.76 -14.62
CA SER A 38 -17.97 -12.99 -15.45
C SER A 38 -17.57 -13.61 -16.80
N GLY A 39 -18.35 -14.56 -17.30
CA GLY A 39 -18.11 -15.20 -18.58
C GLY A 39 -17.09 -16.32 -18.53
N ASN A 40 -16.79 -16.87 -19.69
CA ASN A 40 -15.90 -18.03 -19.83
C ASN A 40 -14.52 -17.60 -20.32
N LEU A 41 -13.61 -17.30 -19.40
CA LEU A 41 -12.24 -16.94 -19.72
C LEU A 41 -11.36 -18.20 -19.75
N PRO A 42 -10.49 -18.36 -20.77
CA PRO A 42 -9.57 -19.49 -20.83
C PRO A 42 -8.46 -19.37 -19.78
N ALA A 43 -7.82 -20.51 -19.46
CA ALA A 43 -6.64 -20.52 -18.62
C ALA A 43 -5.51 -19.69 -19.25
N ARG A 44 -4.80 -18.92 -18.42
CA ARG A 44 -3.72 -18.05 -18.85
C ARG A 44 -2.59 -18.00 -17.82
N SER A 45 -1.37 -18.00 -18.34
CA SER A 45 -0.14 -17.79 -17.58
C SER A 45 0.45 -16.44 -17.91
N LEU A 46 0.87 -15.71 -16.90
CA LEU A 46 1.61 -14.45 -17.00
C LEU A 46 2.94 -14.61 -16.24
N PRO A 47 4.07 -14.81 -16.91
CA PRO A 47 5.37 -14.89 -16.25
C PRO A 47 5.62 -13.63 -15.42
N LEU A 48 6.09 -13.78 -14.19
CA LEU A 48 6.52 -12.64 -13.40
C LEU A 48 7.76 -12.00 -14.05
N THR A 49 7.77 -10.66 -14.08
CA THR A 49 8.94 -9.89 -14.51
C THR A 49 9.91 -9.71 -13.34
N PHE A 50 11.09 -9.14 -13.58
CA PHE A 50 12.02 -8.79 -12.51
C PHE A 50 11.45 -7.72 -11.56
N PHE A 51 10.53 -6.86 -12.03
CA PHE A 51 9.82 -5.94 -11.17
C PHE A 51 8.83 -6.63 -10.22
N ASP A 52 8.30 -7.79 -10.62
CA ASP A 52 7.29 -8.52 -9.84
C ASP A 52 7.92 -9.49 -8.84
N VAL A 53 8.97 -10.23 -9.25
CA VAL A 53 9.53 -11.36 -8.48
C VAL A 53 10.12 -10.93 -7.14
N LYS A 54 10.66 -9.74 -7.01
CA LYS A 54 11.21 -9.20 -5.75
C LYS A 54 10.16 -9.03 -4.66
N TRP A 55 8.88 -8.99 -5.02
CA TRP A 55 7.75 -8.85 -4.11
C TRP A 55 7.17 -10.17 -3.61
N LEU A 56 7.76 -11.33 -3.96
CA LEU A 56 7.26 -12.64 -3.50
C LEU A 56 7.35 -12.82 -1.98
N ARG A 57 8.36 -12.25 -1.33
CA ARG A 57 8.58 -12.39 0.12
C ARG A 57 7.94 -11.30 0.99
N PRO A 58 7.88 -10.02 0.58
CA PRO A 58 7.20 -9.01 1.37
C PRO A 58 5.73 -9.35 1.63
N PRO A 59 5.18 -8.97 2.81
CA PRO A 59 3.78 -9.23 3.12
C PRO A 59 2.85 -8.45 2.16
N PRO A 60 1.59 -8.92 1.99
CA PRO A 60 0.61 -8.26 1.15
C PRO A 60 0.24 -6.88 1.71
N VAL A 61 -0.20 -6.00 0.81
CA VAL A 61 -0.76 -4.69 1.16
C VAL A 61 -2.22 -4.87 1.57
N GLN A 62 -2.58 -4.38 2.76
CA GLN A 62 -3.93 -4.42 3.30
C GLN A 62 -4.48 -3.00 3.41
N ARG A 63 -5.42 -2.67 2.52
CA ARG A 63 -6.07 -1.36 2.45
C ARG A 63 -7.51 -1.47 2.96
N LEU A 64 -7.91 -0.48 3.75
CA LEU A 64 -9.24 -0.37 4.35
C LEU A 64 -9.90 0.93 3.89
N PHE A 65 -11.08 0.82 3.32
CA PHE A 65 -11.95 1.94 2.98
C PHE A 65 -13.12 1.97 3.96
N LEU A 66 -13.36 3.09 4.59
CA LEU A 66 -14.47 3.30 5.51
C LEU A 66 -15.48 4.26 4.87
N TYR A 67 -16.71 3.81 4.72
CA TYR A 67 -17.81 4.58 4.13
C TYR A 67 -18.87 4.87 5.20
N ARG A 68 -19.37 6.11 5.25
CA ARG A 68 -20.61 6.43 5.98
C ARG A 68 -21.80 6.14 5.09
N LEU A 69 -22.75 5.38 5.58
CA LEU A 69 -23.99 5.11 4.85
C LEU A 69 -25.08 6.09 5.32
N ASP A 70 -25.70 6.78 4.37
CA ASP A 70 -26.83 7.66 4.65
C ASP A 70 -28.12 6.87 4.89
N HIS A 71 -29.21 7.58 5.28
CA HIS A 71 -30.49 6.94 5.54
C HIS A 71 -31.11 6.24 4.33
N GLN A 72 -30.83 6.69 3.12
CA GLN A 72 -31.36 6.06 1.90
C GLN A 72 -30.69 4.71 1.66
N HIS A 73 -29.39 4.60 1.87
CA HIS A 73 -28.63 3.36 1.73
C HIS A 73 -28.85 2.39 2.91
N ARG A 74 -29.25 2.88 4.08
CA ARG A 74 -29.65 2.02 5.23
C ARG A 74 -30.93 1.22 4.97
N HIS A 75 -31.77 1.66 4.03
CA HIS A 75 -33.00 0.93 3.64
C HIS A 75 -32.74 -0.18 2.64
N ASN A 76 -31.61 -0.15 1.91
CA ASN A 76 -31.17 -1.32 1.17
C ASN A 76 -30.74 -2.40 2.16
N THR A 77 -31.30 -3.60 2.02
CA THR A 77 -30.90 -4.69 2.90
C THR A 77 -29.40 -4.93 2.78
N VAL A 78 -28.74 -5.28 3.89
CA VAL A 78 -27.32 -5.66 3.91
C VAL A 78 -27.01 -6.68 2.81
N GLN A 79 -27.94 -7.64 2.59
CA GLN A 79 -27.84 -8.64 1.55
C GLN A 79 -27.77 -8.04 0.14
N GLN A 80 -28.54 -6.97 -0.14
CA GLN A 80 -28.51 -6.31 -1.44
C GLN A 80 -27.16 -5.62 -1.66
N LEU A 81 -26.66 -4.87 -0.69
CA LEU A 81 -25.37 -4.20 -0.75
C LEU A 81 -24.22 -5.21 -1.01
N ILE A 82 -24.19 -6.32 -0.29
CA ILE A 82 -23.20 -7.39 -0.48
C ILE A 82 -23.35 -8.03 -1.86
N SER A 83 -24.58 -8.27 -2.33
CA SER A 83 -24.84 -8.81 -3.66
C SER A 83 -24.33 -7.90 -4.77
N ASP A 84 -24.56 -6.58 -4.65
CA ASP A 84 -24.14 -5.59 -5.64
C ASP A 84 -22.61 -5.46 -5.69
N LEU A 85 -21.94 -5.49 -4.54
CA LEU A 85 -20.48 -5.51 -4.46
C LEU A 85 -19.89 -6.76 -5.12
N ARG A 86 -20.48 -7.95 -4.91
CA ARG A 86 -20.04 -9.19 -5.55
C ARG A 86 -20.25 -9.16 -7.06
N HIS A 87 -21.42 -8.69 -7.50
CA HIS A 87 -21.74 -8.61 -8.92
C HIS A 87 -20.79 -7.65 -9.66
N SER A 88 -20.55 -6.48 -9.11
CA SER A 88 -19.61 -5.51 -9.69
C SER A 88 -18.16 -6.00 -9.63
N LEU A 89 -17.76 -6.72 -8.57
CA LEU A 89 -16.45 -7.36 -8.47
C LEU A 89 -16.25 -8.39 -9.59
N SER A 90 -17.24 -9.26 -9.84
CA SER A 90 -17.20 -10.24 -10.93
C SER A 90 -17.00 -9.59 -12.31
N LYS A 91 -17.65 -8.44 -12.56
CA LYS A 91 -17.46 -7.66 -13.79
C LYS A 91 -16.04 -7.09 -13.88
N ALA A 92 -15.52 -6.47 -12.82
CA ALA A 92 -14.17 -5.92 -12.79
C ALA A 92 -13.11 -7.01 -12.99
N LEU A 93 -13.30 -8.18 -12.35
CA LEU A 93 -12.39 -9.32 -12.49
C LEU A 93 -12.35 -9.88 -13.91
N THR A 94 -13.37 -9.67 -14.73
CA THR A 94 -13.32 -10.06 -16.15
C THR A 94 -12.22 -9.31 -16.90
N LEU A 95 -12.00 -8.05 -16.57
CA LEU A 95 -10.94 -7.23 -17.14
C LEU A 95 -9.59 -7.45 -16.42
N PHE A 96 -9.63 -7.68 -15.12
CA PHE A 96 -8.47 -7.90 -14.26
C PHE A 96 -8.32 -9.37 -13.83
N TYR A 97 -8.63 -10.32 -14.73
CA TYR A 97 -8.62 -11.75 -14.41
C TYR A 97 -7.35 -12.28 -13.75
N PRO A 98 -6.15 -11.70 -13.95
CA PRO A 98 -4.97 -12.18 -13.25
C PRO A 98 -5.06 -12.03 -11.73
N LEU A 99 -5.86 -11.07 -11.24
CA LEU A 99 -6.09 -10.88 -9.80
C LEU A 99 -7.02 -11.94 -9.19
N ALA A 100 -7.76 -12.68 -10.03
CA ALA A 100 -8.55 -13.84 -9.60
C ALA A 100 -7.73 -15.13 -9.54
N GLY A 101 -6.51 -15.12 -10.07
CA GLY A 101 -5.59 -16.25 -10.08
C GLY A 101 -4.68 -16.32 -8.85
N HIS A 102 -3.62 -17.08 -9.00
CA HIS A 102 -2.63 -17.32 -7.94
C HIS A 102 -1.21 -17.33 -8.52
N VAL A 103 -0.21 -17.15 -7.67
CA VAL A 103 1.20 -17.31 -8.06
C VAL A 103 1.59 -18.77 -7.96
N ARG A 104 2.29 -19.29 -8.97
CA ARG A 104 2.85 -20.64 -8.96
C ARG A 104 4.21 -20.65 -9.65
N LEU A 105 4.97 -21.73 -9.47
CA LEU A 105 6.14 -21.99 -10.28
C LEU A 105 5.67 -22.57 -11.62
N GLY A 106 6.09 -21.95 -12.74
CA GLY A 106 5.68 -22.38 -14.08
C GLY A 106 6.17 -23.80 -14.40
N PRO A 107 5.30 -24.69 -14.93
CA PRO A 107 5.68 -26.04 -15.25
C PRO A 107 6.87 -26.10 -16.23
N GLY A 108 7.90 -26.85 -15.86
CA GLY A 108 9.11 -27.01 -16.67
C GLY A 108 9.99 -25.75 -16.80
N THR A 109 9.67 -24.70 -16.03
CA THR A 109 10.46 -23.46 -15.97
C THR A 109 10.81 -23.18 -14.51
N ASN A 110 11.95 -22.58 -14.23
CA ASN A 110 12.28 -22.08 -12.89
C ASN A 110 11.80 -20.62 -12.69
N ARG A 111 10.66 -20.28 -13.28
CA ARG A 111 10.09 -18.92 -13.22
C ARG A 111 8.71 -18.95 -12.59
N TYR A 112 8.49 -18.03 -11.66
CA TYR A 112 7.16 -17.80 -11.11
C TYR A 112 6.28 -17.12 -12.15
N GLU A 113 4.99 -17.47 -12.12
CA GLU A 113 3.96 -16.91 -12.98
C GLU A 113 2.69 -16.64 -12.18
N LEU A 114 1.94 -15.65 -12.63
CA LEU A 114 0.57 -15.44 -12.20
C LEU A 114 -0.34 -16.26 -13.11
N PHE A 115 -1.00 -17.26 -12.56
CA PHE A 115 -1.80 -18.23 -13.30
C PHE A 115 -3.27 -18.10 -12.96
N TYR A 116 -4.09 -18.04 -13.98
CA TYR A 116 -5.55 -18.07 -13.90
C TYR A 116 -6.10 -19.24 -14.70
N GLN A 117 -7.07 -19.94 -14.16
CA GLN A 117 -7.86 -20.98 -14.86
C GLN A 117 -9.35 -20.81 -14.58
N PRO A 118 -10.25 -21.35 -15.46
CA PRO A 118 -11.68 -21.33 -15.21
C PRO A 118 -12.02 -21.92 -13.84
N GLY A 119 -12.82 -21.18 -13.07
CA GLY A 119 -13.17 -21.53 -11.69
C GLY A 119 -12.32 -20.83 -10.62
N ASP A 120 -11.18 -20.26 -10.97
CA ASP A 120 -10.43 -19.39 -10.06
C ASP A 120 -11.22 -18.10 -9.76
N GLY A 121 -11.02 -17.56 -8.58
CA GLY A 121 -11.71 -16.35 -8.13
C GLY A 121 -11.13 -15.76 -6.85
N VAL A 122 -11.74 -14.69 -6.42
CA VAL A 122 -11.35 -13.90 -5.25
C VAL A 122 -12.20 -14.31 -4.06
N ALA A 123 -11.55 -14.62 -2.94
CA ALA A 123 -12.23 -14.82 -1.67
C ALA A 123 -12.94 -13.53 -1.25
N PHE A 124 -14.23 -13.59 -1.04
CA PHE A 124 -15.07 -12.49 -0.60
C PHE A 124 -15.78 -12.87 0.70
N THR A 125 -15.44 -12.17 1.78
CA THR A 125 -16.04 -12.34 3.10
C THR A 125 -17.05 -11.21 3.35
N ALA A 126 -18.25 -11.57 3.77
CA ALA A 126 -19.23 -10.64 4.30
C ALA A 126 -19.29 -10.79 5.83
N ALA A 127 -19.24 -9.67 6.56
CA ALA A 127 -19.21 -9.66 8.01
C ALA A 127 -20.04 -8.51 8.60
N GLU A 128 -20.30 -8.60 9.90
CA GLU A 128 -20.81 -7.52 10.74
C GLU A 128 -19.80 -7.24 11.87
N TYR A 129 -19.69 -6.00 12.27
CA TYR A 129 -18.80 -5.60 13.34
C TYR A 129 -19.49 -4.61 14.27
N ASP A 130 -19.47 -4.93 15.55
CA ASP A 130 -20.15 -4.13 16.61
C ASP A 130 -19.31 -2.90 17.00
N VAL A 131 -18.96 -2.08 16.00
CA VAL A 131 -18.22 -0.82 16.14
C VAL A 131 -18.84 0.21 15.21
N HIS A 132 -19.06 1.43 15.70
CA HIS A 132 -19.62 2.51 14.89
C HIS A 132 -18.56 3.08 13.93
N VAL A 133 -18.98 3.53 12.73
CA VAL A 133 -18.07 4.07 11.72
C VAL A 133 -17.25 5.25 12.23
N ASP A 134 -17.82 6.10 13.09
CA ASP A 134 -17.14 7.28 13.63
C ASP A 134 -16.03 6.94 14.63
N ASP A 135 -16.06 5.74 15.24
CA ASP A 135 -14.98 5.24 16.10
C ASP A 135 -13.75 4.81 15.30
N LEU A 136 -13.91 4.57 13.98
CA LEU A 136 -12.87 4.15 13.05
C LEU A 136 -12.44 5.28 12.12
N ALA A 137 -13.40 6.06 11.63
CA ALA A 137 -13.19 7.23 10.78
C ALA A 137 -13.38 8.51 11.63
N THR A 138 -12.46 8.71 12.58
CA THR A 138 -12.50 9.85 13.51
C THR A 138 -12.55 11.18 12.76
N SER A 139 -13.23 12.17 13.33
CA SER A 139 -13.35 13.50 12.75
C SER A 139 -12.07 14.34 12.88
N SER A 140 -11.22 13.99 13.83
CA SER A 140 -9.89 14.57 14.02
C SER A 140 -8.87 13.75 13.26
N ASP A 141 -8.21 14.36 12.29
CA ASP A 141 -7.31 13.67 11.35
C ASP A 141 -6.14 12.96 12.06
N ASP A 142 -5.67 13.50 13.18
CA ASP A 142 -4.54 12.94 13.92
C ASP A 142 -4.96 12.12 15.15
N GLU A 143 -6.27 11.87 15.36
CA GLU A 143 -6.73 11.03 16.46
C GLU A 143 -6.43 9.56 16.18
N PRO A 144 -5.60 8.92 17.02
CA PRO A 144 -5.15 7.57 16.73
C PRO A 144 -6.21 6.53 17.03
N VAL A 145 -6.34 5.54 16.13
CA VAL A 145 -7.19 4.36 16.29
C VAL A 145 -6.33 3.15 16.66
N GLN A 146 -6.80 2.31 17.57
CA GLN A 146 -6.13 1.05 17.87
C GLN A 146 -6.13 0.15 16.66
N VAL A 147 -4.96 -0.34 16.25
CA VAL A 147 -4.82 -1.27 15.12
C VAL A 147 -5.65 -2.54 15.34
N ALA A 148 -5.80 -2.98 16.58
CA ALA A 148 -6.65 -4.12 16.96
C ALA A 148 -8.13 -3.95 16.54
N LYS A 149 -8.64 -2.72 16.40
CA LYS A 149 -9.99 -2.43 15.88
C LYS A 149 -10.06 -2.49 14.35
N LEU A 150 -8.94 -2.21 13.65
CA LEU A 150 -8.88 -2.16 12.18
C LEU A 150 -8.48 -3.51 11.58
N ALA A 151 -7.64 -4.27 12.27
CA ALA A 151 -7.10 -5.55 11.81
C ALA A 151 -8.18 -6.57 11.41
N PRO A 152 -9.30 -6.73 12.14
CA PRO A 152 -10.36 -7.66 11.75
C PRO A 152 -11.09 -7.28 10.46
N LEU A 153 -10.95 -6.03 9.98
CA LEU A 153 -11.65 -5.51 8.82
C LEU A 153 -10.91 -5.75 7.49
N VAL A 154 -9.66 -6.24 7.55
CA VAL A 154 -8.87 -6.55 6.36
C VAL A 154 -8.60 -8.05 6.29
N PRO A 155 -9.04 -8.74 5.22
CA PRO A 155 -8.93 -10.18 5.13
C PRO A 155 -7.47 -10.62 4.93
N PRO A 156 -7.03 -11.78 5.47
CA PRO A 156 -5.80 -12.42 5.02
C PRO A 156 -5.98 -12.95 3.59
N LEU A 157 -4.87 -13.19 2.89
CA LEU A 157 -4.93 -13.95 1.64
C LEU A 157 -5.17 -15.44 1.95
N PRO A 158 -6.03 -16.12 1.17
CA PRO A 158 -6.21 -17.56 1.29
C PRO A 158 -4.90 -18.31 1.06
N LYS A 159 -4.80 -19.51 1.66
CA LYS A 159 -3.73 -20.46 1.33
C LYS A 159 -3.73 -20.76 -0.18
N GLY A 160 -2.62 -21.23 -0.73
CA GLY A 160 -2.47 -21.51 -2.15
C GLY A 160 -2.06 -20.32 -3.00
N ARG A 161 -1.53 -19.27 -2.35
CA ARG A 161 -0.90 -18.11 -3.02
C ARG A 161 -1.83 -17.28 -3.90
N ALA A 162 -3.11 -17.22 -3.52
CA ALA A 162 -4.03 -16.22 -4.04
C ALA A 162 -3.46 -14.81 -3.86
N VAL A 163 -3.73 -13.92 -4.79
CA VAL A 163 -3.13 -12.57 -4.81
C VAL A 163 -4.09 -11.46 -4.43
N LEU A 164 -5.37 -11.76 -4.29
CA LEU A 164 -6.42 -10.82 -3.90
C LEU A 164 -7.41 -11.47 -2.96
N ALA A 165 -7.82 -10.75 -1.92
CA ALA A 165 -8.94 -11.07 -1.05
C ALA A 165 -9.70 -9.79 -0.69
N VAL A 166 -11.01 -9.92 -0.49
CA VAL A 166 -11.92 -8.82 -0.19
C VAL A 166 -12.79 -9.17 1.01
N GLN A 167 -13.02 -8.20 1.88
CA GLN A 167 -13.98 -8.30 2.97
C GLN A 167 -14.87 -7.06 3.02
N ALA A 168 -16.17 -7.24 2.99
CA ALA A 168 -17.16 -6.20 3.19
C ALA A 168 -17.81 -6.39 4.57
N THR A 169 -17.60 -5.44 5.47
CA THR A 169 -18.08 -5.50 6.85
C THR A 169 -19.06 -4.36 7.10
N VAL A 170 -20.29 -4.71 7.45
CA VAL A 170 -21.30 -3.75 7.89
C VAL A 170 -21.01 -3.39 9.34
N LEU A 171 -20.94 -2.08 9.60
CA LEU A 171 -20.66 -1.53 10.92
C LEU A 171 -21.94 -1.35 11.70
N LEU A 172 -21.81 -1.21 13.03
CA LEU A 172 -22.89 -1.15 14.00
C LEU A 172 -24.06 -0.27 13.52
N ASP A 173 -25.29 -0.77 13.66
CA ASP A 173 -26.54 -0.11 13.28
C ASP A 173 -26.63 0.34 11.81
N GLY A 174 -25.83 -0.28 10.91
CA GLY A 174 -25.71 0.16 9.53
C GLY A 174 -25.13 1.55 9.37
N SER A 175 -24.37 2.03 10.36
CA SER A 175 -23.73 3.37 10.36
C SER A 175 -22.75 3.54 9.21
N GLY A 176 -22.17 2.42 8.73
CA GLY A 176 -21.21 2.44 7.67
C GLY A 176 -20.86 1.07 7.11
N LEU A 177 -20.00 1.09 6.09
CA LEU A 177 -19.40 -0.07 5.49
C LEU A 177 -17.87 0.06 5.58
N ALA A 178 -17.22 -1.00 6.02
CA ALA A 178 -15.77 -1.17 5.92
C ALA A 178 -15.46 -2.16 4.80
N LEU A 179 -14.69 -1.71 3.79
CA LEU A 179 -14.25 -2.53 2.68
C LEU A 179 -12.75 -2.77 2.79
N GLY A 180 -12.36 -3.96 3.24
CA GLY A 180 -10.98 -4.42 3.33
C GLY A 180 -10.54 -5.10 2.04
N VAL A 181 -9.42 -4.67 1.48
CA VAL A 181 -8.83 -5.23 0.25
C VAL A 181 -7.38 -5.59 0.51
N THR A 182 -7.05 -6.85 0.34
CA THR A 182 -5.69 -7.39 0.49
C THR A 182 -5.16 -7.80 -0.86
N VAL A 183 -4.05 -7.19 -1.29
CA VAL A 183 -3.39 -7.47 -2.57
C VAL A 183 -1.95 -7.89 -2.34
N HIS A 184 -1.54 -9.02 -2.93
CA HIS A 184 -0.13 -9.41 -2.91
C HIS A 184 0.66 -8.60 -3.95
N HIS A 185 1.74 -7.95 -3.50
CA HIS A 185 2.47 -6.99 -4.31
C HIS A 185 3.15 -7.63 -5.54
N SER A 186 3.40 -8.96 -5.53
CA SER A 186 3.93 -9.65 -6.72
C SER A 186 2.98 -9.68 -7.92
N ALA A 187 1.68 -9.47 -7.71
CA ALA A 187 0.69 -9.40 -8.79
C ALA A 187 0.71 -8.05 -9.49
N CYS A 188 0.79 -6.97 -8.71
CA CYS A 188 0.74 -5.60 -9.25
C CYS A 188 1.16 -4.56 -8.21
N ASP A 189 1.57 -3.39 -8.68
CA ASP A 189 1.87 -2.23 -7.84
C ASP A 189 0.63 -1.41 -7.44
N GLY A 190 0.88 -0.34 -6.67
CA GLY A 190 -0.19 0.55 -6.19
C GLY A 190 -0.99 1.22 -7.30
N ALA A 191 -0.36 1.60 -8.41
CA ALA A 191 -1.05 2.20 -9.56
C ALA A 191 -2.00 1.19 -10.21
N SER A 192 -1.54 -0.03 -10.43
CA SER A 192 -2.34 -1.11 -11.01
C SER A 192 -3.49 -1.57 -10.09
N SER A 193 -3.21 -1.72 -8.78
CA SER A 193 -4.26 -2.10 -7.82
C SER A 193 -5.33 -1.02 -7.66
N THR A 194 -4.94 0.26 -7.75
CA THR A 194 -5.90 1.37 -7.69
C THR A 194 -6.71 1.48 -8.98
N HIS A 195 -6.11 1.22 -10.15
CA HIS A 195 -6.85 1.10 -11.41
C HIS A 195 -7.94 0.01 -11.33
N PHE A 196 -7.62 -1.13 -10.72
CA PHE A 196 -8.62 -2.17 -10.44
C PHE A 196 -9.74 -1.65 -9.53
N LEU A 197 -9.42 -0.95 -8.44
CA LEU A 197 -10.41 -0.41 -7.50
C LEU A 197 -11.34 0.61 -8.16
N HIS A 198 -10.81 1.52 -8.97
CA HIS A 198 -11.62 2.47 -9.76
C HIS A 198 -12.51 1.76 -10.77
N THR A 199 -12.02 0.70 -11.42
CA THR A 199 -12.84 -0.10 -12.35
C THR A 199 -13.96 -0.82 -11.60
N TRP A 200 -13.66 -1.40 -10.44
CA TRP A 200 -14.65 -2.08 -9.62
C TRP A 200 -15.71 -1.12 -9.07
N SER A 201 -15.29 0.03 -8.53
CA SER A 201 -16.23 1.03 -8.00
C SER A 201 -17.12 1.62 -9.09
N ALA A 202 -16.58 1.93 -10.27
CA ALA A 202 -17.36 2.39 -11.42
C ALA A 202 -18.40 1.35 -11.85
N ALA A 203 -18.03 0.05 -11.91
CA ALA A 203 -18.97 -1.03 -12.18
C ALA A 203 -20.08 -1.16 -11.12
N GLY A 204 -19.76 -0.86 -9.84
CA GLY A 204 -20.71 -0.83 -8.71
C GLY A 204 -21.66 0.35 -8.78
N ALA A 205 -21.16 1.52 -9.11
CA ALA A 205 -21.94 2.74 -9.27
C ALA A 205 -22.76 2.80 -10.58
N GLY A 206 -22.59 1.82 -11.49
CA GLY A 206 -23.18 1.87 -12.83
C GLY A 206 -22.63 2.99 -13.72
N ALA A 207 -21.41 3.45 -13.42
CA ALA A 207 -20.71 4.48 -14.17
C ALA A 207 -19.81 3.89 -15.29
N ASP A 208 -19.30 4.75 -16.16
CA ASP A 208 -18.36 4.35 -17.19
C ASP A 208 -17.05 3.84 -16.54
N MET A 209 -16.69 2.59 -16.83
CA MET A 209 -15.45 2.02 -16.33
C MET A 209 -14.23 2.65 -17.02
N PRO A 210 -13.11 2.82 -16.31
CA PRO A 210 -11.84 3.21 -16.91
C PRO A 210 -11.44 2.27 -18.05
N SER A 211 -10.54 2.74 -18.94
CA SER A 211 -9.99 1.88 -20.01
C SER A 211 -9.42 0.59 -19.44
N PRO A 212 -9.64 -0.58 -20.10
CA PRO A 212 -9.16 -1.87 -19.62
C PRO A 212 -7.65 -1.89 -19.36
N PRO A 213 -7.17 -2.71 -18.40
CA PRO A 213 -5.75 -2.85 -18.15
C PRO A 213 -5.04 -3.45 -19.38
N LEU A 214 -3.77 -3.11 -19.53
CA LEU A 214 -2.89 -3.75 -20.51
C LEU A 214 -2.15 -4.90 -19.83
N ILE A 215 -2.45 -6.11 -20.24
CA ILE A 215 -1.89 -7.35 -19.66
C ILE A 215 -0.90 -7.94 -20.66
N ASP A 216 0.30 -7.37 -20.71
CA ASP A 216 1.36 -7.81 -21.61
C ASP A 216 2.73 -7.70 -20.92
N ARG A 217 3.28 -8.84 -20.50
CA ARG A 217 4.58 -8.91 -19.81
C ARG A 217 5.76 -8.70 -20.75
N THR A 218 5.58 -8.82 -22.07
CA THR A 218 6.63 -8.60 -23.05
C THR A 218 7.09 -7.15 -23.15
N LEU A 219 6.29 -6.23 -22.62
CA LEU A 219 6.64 -4.80 -22.52
C LEU A 219 7.82 -4.54 -21.56
N ILE A 220 8.11 -5.49 -20.67
CA ILE A 220 9.22 -5.37 -19.72
C ILE A 220 10.40 -6.18 -20.22
N ALA A 221 11.30 -5.52 -20.96
CA ALA A 221 12.54 -6.13 -21.40
C ALA A 221 13.52 -6.35 -20.24
N ASP A 222 14.19 -7.50 -20.23
CA ASP A 222 15.17 -7.87 -19.20
C ASP A 222 16.49 -8.33 -19.84
N PRO A 223 17.24 -7.42 -20.48
CA PRO A 223 18.47 -7.78 -21.19
C PRO A 223 19.63 -8.18 -20.28
N LYS A 224 19.53 -7.90 -18.98
CA LYS A 224 20.56 -8.20 -17.97
C LYS A 224 20.25 -9.42 -17.11
N ASP A 225 19.17 -10.15 -17.40
CA ASP A 225 18.65 -11.23 -16.56
C ASP A 225 18.47 -10.82 -15.08
N LEU A 226 17.89 -9.62 -14.86
CA LEU A 226 17.54 -9.14 -13.53
C LEU A 226 16.56 -10.08 -12.82
N TYR A 227 15.71 -10.76 -13.59
CA TYR A 227 14.83 -11.78 -13.03
C TYR A 227 15.63 -12.90 -12.35
N GLY A 228 16.65 -13.45 -13.01
CA GLY A 228 17.54 -14.47 -12.44
C GLY A 228 18.28 -13.98 -11.21
N ILE A 229 18.76 -12.73 -11.23
CA ILE A 229 19.43 -12.09 -10.08
C ILE A 229 18.47 -11.95 -8.91
N TYR A 230 17.26 -11.42 -9.12
CA TYR A 230 16.29 -11.12 -8.03
C TYR A 230 15.59 -12.36 -7.48
N SER A 231 15.41 -13.40 -8.32
CA SER A 231 14.80 -14.67 -7.90
C SER A 231 15.78 -15.62 -7.21
N LYS A 232 17.06 -15.28 -7.16
CA LYS A 232 18.09 -16.13 -6.54
C LYS A 232 17.72 -16.46 -5.09
N GLY A 233 17.67 -17.76 -4.79
CA GLY A 233 17.25 -18.26 -3.48
C GLY A 233 15.75 -18.13 -3.17
N MET A 234 14.92 -17.77 -4.15
CA MET A 234 13.45 -17.77 -4.04
C MET A 234 12.81 -19.07 -4.53
N VAL A 235 13.51 -19.84 -5.37
CA VAL A 235 13.09 -21.20 -5.74
C VAL A 235 13.79 -22.15 -4.77
N PRO A 236 13.06 -22.84 -3.88
CA PRO A 236 13.65 -23.82 -2.96
C PRO A 236 14.26 -24.98 -3.74
N SER A 237 15.40 -25.49 -3.26
CA SER A 237 16.13 -26.59 -3.92
C SER A 237 15.39 -27.93 -3.91
N ASP A 238 14.42 -28.07 -3.00
CA ASP A 238 13.53 -29.24 -2.86
C ASP A 238 12.27 -29.17 -3.71
N GLY A 239 12.11 -28.10 -4.51
CA GLY A 239 10.91 -27.86 -5.32
C GLY A 239 9.67 -27.48 -4.50
N ALA A 240 9.82 -27.24 -3.19
CA ALA A 240 8.72 -26.73 -2.37
C ALA A 240 8.32 -25.32 -2.84
N GLU A 241 7.05 -25.04 -2.80
CA GLU A 241 6.55 -23.71 -3.20
C GLU A 241 6.72 -22.72 -2.05
N ILE A 242 7.09 -21.47 -2.36
CA ILE A 242 7.20 -20.40 -1.37
C ILE A 242 5.81 -20.10 -0.81
N GLU A 243 5.63 -20.20 0.51
CA GLU A 243 4.47 -19.66 1.19
C GLU A 243 4.62 -18.12 1.32
N PHE A 244 3.53 -17.39 1.06
CA PHE A 244 3.52 -15.95 1.24
C PHE A 244 3.65 -15.58 2.71
N ALA A 245 4.55 -14.64 3.02
CA ALA A 245 4.65 -14.09 4.36
C ALA A 245 3.31 -13.46 4.77
N GLY A 246 2.76 -13.87 5.92
CA GLY A 246 1.48 -13.33 6.42
C GLY A 246 0.22 -14.05 5.95
N SER A 247 0.32 -15.21 5.28
CA SER A 247 -0.83 -16.09 5.00
C SER A 247 -1.38 -16.76 6.27
N SER A 248 -0.61 -16.81 7.35
CA SER A 248 -1.11 -17.25 8.65
C SER A 248 -1.49 -16.05 9.50
N ALA A 249 -2.68 -16.12 10.09
CA ALA A 249 -3.33 -15.20 11.04
C ALA A 249 -2.82 -13.75 11.10
N ASN A 250 -3.72 -12.78 11.06
CA ASN A 250 -3.48 -11.33 11.21
C ASN A 250 -2.77 -10.96 12.52
N SER A 251 -1.53 -11.40 12.71
CA SER A 251 -0.72 -11.01 13.87
C SER A 251 -0.22 -9.58 13.67
N TYR A 252 -0.93 -8.64 14.28
CA TYR A 252 -0.47 -7.28 14.46
C TYR A 252 0.18 -7.12 15.84
N PRO A 253 1.16 -6.23 16.01
CA PRO A 253 1.68 -5.91 17.34
C PRO A 253 0.54 -5.42 18.25
N GLY A 254 0.48 -5.92 19.49
CA GLY A 254 -0.72 -5.87 20.34
C GLY A 254 -1.22 -4.47 20.76
N ASP A 255 -0.34 -3.47 20.84
CA ASP A 255 -0.65 -2.13 21.36
C ASP A 255 -0.45 -1.00 20.32
N GLN A 256 -0.36 -1.34 19.06
CA GLN A 256 -0.15 -0.34 17.99
C GLN A 256 -1.36 0.56 17.79
N LEU A 257 -1.07 1.85 17.63
CA LEU A 257 -2.02 2.87 17.19
C LEU A 257 -1.72 3.25 15.74
N LEU A 258 -2.75 3.51 14.95
CA LEU A 258 -2.65 4.09 13.61
C LEU A 258 -3.28 5.48 13.62
N ALA A 259 -2.55 6.49 13.16
CA ALA A 259 -3.05 7.85 12.98
C ALA A 259 -2.75 8.36 11.58
N THR A 260 -3.62 9.20 11.06
CA THR A 260 -3.48 9.88 9.77
C THR A 260 -3.21 11.35 10.02
N PHE A 261 -2.12 11.88 9.45
CA PHE A 261 -1.70 13.27 9.58
C PHE A 261 -1.92 13.95 8.23
N THR A 262 -2.74 14.99 8.22
CA THR A 262 -2.99 15.78 7.01
C THR A 262 -1.97 16.88 6.89
N LEU A 263 -1.34 17.00 5.73
CA LEU A 263 -0.50 18.11 5.32
C LEU A 263 -1.26 18.91 4.24
N PRO A 264 -1.99 19.96 4.64
CA PRO A 264 -2.71 20.81 3.69
C PRO A 264 -1.78 21.51 2.72
N GLN A 265 -2.32 22.01 1.62
CA GLN A 265 -1.54 22.69 0.58
C GLN A 265 -0.75 23.88 1.13
N GLU A 266 -1.32 24.63 2.09
CA GLU A 266 -0.68 25.75 2.76
C GLU A 266 0.56 25.31 3.56
N LEU A 267 0.46 24.21 4.31
CA LEU A 267 1.59 23.63 5.02
C LEU A 267 2.68 23.16 4.07
N LEU A 268 2.31 22.48 2.99
CA LEU A 268 3.27 22.04 1.96
C LEU A 268 3.98 23.24 1.30
N ARG A 269 3.28 24.37 1.11
CA ARG A 269 3.88 25.61 0.63
C ARG A 269 4.84 26.19 1.66
N GLY A 270 4.44 26.32 2.92
CA GLY A 270 5.30 26.79 4.01
C GLY A 270 6.57 25.95 4.18
N ILE A 271 6.45 24.62 4.04
CA ILE A 271 7.61 23.70 4.03
C ILE A 271 8.57 24.05 2.87
N LYS A 272 8.05 24.24 1.66
CA LYS A 272 8.89 24.62 0.49
C LYS A 272 9.57 25.98 0.67
N ASP A 273 8.89 26.95 1.24
CA ASP A 273 9.43 28.26 1.52
C ASP A 273 10.54 28.19 2.58
N ALA A 274 10.36 27.40 3.63
CA ALA A 274 11.39 27.16 4.65
C ALA A 274 12.64 26.47 4.06
N LEU A 275 12.44 25.47 3.17
CA LEU A 275 13.54 24.81 2.46
C LEU A 275 14.28 25.78 1.54
N ALA A 276 13.58 26.67 0.84
CA ALA A 276 14.20 27.70 -0.01
C ALA A 276 15.03 28.68 0.79
N ALA A 277 14.51 29.14 1.93
CA ALA A 277 15.22 30.04 2.83
C ALA A 277 16.50 29.40 3.41
N GLU A 278 16.45 28.11 3.76
CA GLU A 278 17.61 27.37 4.27
C GLU A 278 18.66 27.15 3.18
N ALA A 279 18.24 26.79 1.96
CA ALA A 279 19.14 26.66 0.81
C ALA A 279 19.90 27.98 0.53
N ALA A 280 19.20 29.12 0.62
CA ALA A 280 19.83 30.44 0.46
C ALA A 280 20.89 30.72 1.53
N ARG A 281 20.65 30.34 2.79
CA ARG A 281 21.63 30.48 3.89
C ARG A 281 22.90 29.65 3.64
N HIS A 282 22.79 28.52 2.97
CA HIS A 282 23.90 27.67 2.59
C HIS A 282 24.59 28.07 1.27
N GLY A 283 24.27 29.23 0.69
CA GLY A 283 24.83 29.68 -0.59
C GLY A 283 24.41 28.82 -1.80
N ARG A 284 23.41 27.99 -1.65
CA ARG A 284 22.85 27.11 -2.70
C ARG A 284 21.65 27.76 -3.37
N ALA A 285 21.65 29.07 -3.58
CA ALA A 285 20.54 29.82 -4.18
C ALA A 285 20.14 29.36 -5.60
N THR A 286 20.95 28.52 -6.23
CA THR A 286 20.71 27.99 -7.58
C THR A 286 20.24 26.54 -7.57
N VAL A 287 19.99 25.93 -6.41
CA VAL A 287 19.27 24.65 -6.44
C VAL A 287 17.88 24.97 -6.98
N PRO A 288 17.54 24.59 -8.23
CA PRO A 288 16.17 24.65 -8.66
C PRO A 288 15.47 23.69 -7.72
N LEU A 289 14.70 24.24 -6.80
CA LEU A 289 13.92 23.48 -5.89
C LEU A 289 12.91 22.70 -6.72
N ARG A 290 13.32 21.56 -7.26
CA ARG A 290 12.43 20.48 -7.71
C ARG A 290 11.72 19.88 -6.49
N CYS A 291 11.41 20.75 -5.51
CA CYS A 291 10.69 20.35 -4.31
C CYS A 291 9.25 20.11 -4.67
N SER A 292 8.95 18.88 -5.10
CA SER A 292 7.58 18.45 -5.24
C SER A 292 6.90 18.41 -3.87
N SER A 293 5.57 18.53 -3.84
CA SER A 293 4.79 18.36 -2.60
C SER A 293 5.08 17.02 -1.91
N LEU A 294 5.40 15.99 -2.70
CA LEU A 294 5.76 14.68 -2.19
C LEU A 294 7.09 14.70 -1.42
N LEU A 295 8.16 15.29 -2.00
CA LEU A 295 9.44 15.41 -1.32
C LEU A 295 9.36 16.33 -0.09
N ALA A 296 8.57 17.40 -0.16
CA ALA A 296 8.30 18.27 0.98
C ALA A 296 7.64 17.48 2.14
N ALA A 297 6.61 16.69 1.84
CA ALA A 297 5.95 15.84 2.82
C ALA A 297 6.90 14.78 3.41
N TYR A 298 7.67 14.09 2.57
CA TYR A 298 8.64 13.09 3.02
C TYR A 298 9.69 13.69 3.95
N SER A 299 10.25 14.85 3.59
CA SER A 299 11.27 15.55 4.39
C SER A 299 10.73 15.95 5.76
N PHE A 300 9.53 16.51 5.78
CA PHE A 300 8.86 16.94 6.99
C PHE A 300 8.59 15.76 7.95
N ILE A 301 8.00 14.68 7.42
CA ILE A 301 7.67 13.50 8.22
C ILE A 301 8.94 12.79 8.72
N TRP A 302 9.96 12.63 7.87
CA TRP A 302 11.19 11.95 8.27
C TRP A 302 11.92 12.69 9.38
N SER A 303 12.05 14.02 9.29
CA SER A 303 12.60 14.83 10.37
C SER A 303 11.78 14.71 11.65
N CYS A 304 10.44 14.80 11.59
CA CYS A 304 9.57 14.61 12.76
C CYS A 304 9.75 13.23 13.39
N TYR A 305 9.86 12.20 12.57
CA TYR A 305 10.03 10.81 13.02
C TYR A 305 11.36 10.60 13.74
N CYS A 306 12.45 11.15 13.21
CA CYS A 306 13.78 11.09 13.86
C CYS A 306 13.79 11.86 15.19
N ARG A 307 13.20 13.05 15.25
CA ARG A 307 13.06 13.80 16.51
C ARG A 307 12.23 13.06 17.55
N ALA A 308 11.16 12.38 17.14
CA ALA A 308 10.34 11.57 18.05
C ALA A 308 11.11 10.38 18.63
N LYS A 309 12.01 9.78 17.84
CA LYS A 309 12.92 8.71 18.30
C LYS A 309 14.00 9.25 19.24
N GLN A 310 14.64 10.38 18.94
CA GLN A 310 15.66 11.00 19.77
C GLN A 310 15.15 11.30 21.19
N ARG A 311 13.92 11.78 21.32
CA ARG A 311 13.28 12.03 22.63
C ARG A 311 13.02 10.76 23.44
N GLN A 312 13.18 9.58 22.86
CA GLN A 312 13.04 8.29 23.58
C GLN A 312 14.32 7.92 24.33
N SER A 313 15.50 8.23 23.77
CA SER A 313 16.82 7.86 24.36
C SER A 313 17.76 9.07 24.31
N PRO A 314 17.53 10.10 25.16
CA PRO A 314 18.34 11.30 25.12
C PRO A 314 19.82 11.12 25.51
N THR A 315 20.16 9.99 26.15
CA THR A 315 21.47 9.72 26.76
C THR A 315 22.31 8.69 26.00
N ASP A 316 21.80 8.13 24.90
CA ASP A 316 22.54 7.14 24.10
C ASP A 316 23.22 7.82 22.91
N ASP A 317 24.44 8.34 23.14
CA ASP A 317 25.26 9.00 22.12
C ASP A 317 25.59 8.08 20.93
N SER A 318 25.58 6.77 21.12
CA SER A 318 25.86 5.81 20.06
C SER A 318 24.75 5.74 18.99
N ASP A 319 23.54 6.07 19.35
CA ASP A 319 22.38 6.09 18.44
C ASP A 319 22.24 7.42 17.67
N GLN A 320 22.82 8.51 18.19
CA GLN A 320 22.72 9.85 17.61
C GLN A 320 23.52 10.00 16.31
N THR A 321 24.70 9.38 16.22
CA THR A 321 25.57 9.44 15.02
C THR A 321 25.24 8.37 13.99
N LYS A 322 24.28 7.51 14.26
CA LYS A 322 23.87 6.40 13.39
C LYS A 322 23.21 6.89 12.11
N THR A 323 23.59 6.28 11.02
CA THR A 323 22.89 6.48 9.73
C THR A 323 21.49 5.89 9.80
N THR A 324 20.51 6.67 9.41
CA THR A 324 19.12 6.25 9.22
C THR A 324 18.73 6.34 7.76
N TYR A 325 17.72 5.58 7.36
CA TYR A 325 17.36 5.42 5.97
C TYR A 325 15.88 5.72 5.74
N PHE A 326 15.60 6.25 4.54
CA PHE A 326 14.25 6.44 4.04
C PHE A 326 14.12 5.79 2.66
N LEU A 327 13.14 4.90 2.50
CA LEU A 327 12.92 4.13 1.28
C LEU A 327 11.58 4.50 0.63
N PHE A 328 11.61 4.93 -0.61
CA PHE A 328 10.41 5.18 -1.39
C PHE A 328 10.52 4.58 -2.80
N SER A 329 9.37 4.36 -3.42
CA SER A 329 9.31 3.76 -4.75
C SER A 329 9.21 4.83 -5.84
N VAL A 330 9.91 4.61 -6.95
CA VAL A 330 9.84 5.41 -8.16
C VAL A 330 9.18 4.58 -9.26
N ASP A 331 8.15 5.15 -9.90
CA ASP A 331 7.51 4.54 -11.07
C ASP A 331 8.37 4.76 -12.32
N HIS A 332 8.80 3.68 -12.92
CA HIS A 332 9.65 3.68 -14.12
C HIS A 332 8.87 3.53 -15.43
N ARG A 333 7.53 3.43 -15.43
CA ARG A 333 6.75 3.23 -16.67
C ARG A 333 7.14 4.19 -17.80
N THR A 334 7.21 5.49 -17.50
CA THR A 334 7.57 6.52 -18.49
C THR A 334 9.06 6.61 -18.78
N ARG A 335 9.91 5.87 -18.03
CA ARG A 335 11.37 5.88 -18.13
C ARG A 335 11.93 4.64 -18.80
N LEU A 336 11.09 3.62 -18.99
CA LEU A 336 11.45 2.44 -19.77
C LEU A 336 11.50 2.77 -21.27
N GLU A 337 12.23 1.98 -22.05
CA GLU A 337 12.36 2.11 -23.49
C GLU A 337 12.00 0.79 -24.17
N PRO A 338 10.89 0.76 -24.92
CA PRO A 338 9.88 1.85 -25.04
C PRO A 338 9.14 2.11 -23.73
N PRO A 339 8.52 3.30 -23.53
CA PRO A 339 7.71 3.60 -22.36
C PRO A 339 6.52 2.64 -22.23
N VAL A 340 6.24 2.24 -20.99
CA VAL A 340 5.11 1.37 -20.68
C VAL A 340 3.88 2.22 -20.35
N PRO A 341 2.71 1.92 -20.93
CA PRO A 341 1.47 2.67 -20.66
C PRO A 341 1.06 2.65 -19.19
N LYS A 342 0.46 3.74 -18.70
CA LYS A 342 0.00 3.84 -17.30
C LYS A 342 -0.97 2.72 -16.89
N ARG A 343 -1.78 2.21 -17.82
CA ARG A 343 -2.74 1.13 -17.59
C ARG A 343 -2.13 -0.27 -17.60
N TYR A 344 -0.80 -0.41 -17.69
CA TYR A 344 -0.11 -1.71 -17.59
C TYR A 344 -0.38 -2.34 -16.23
N LEU A 345 -0.89 -3.58 -16.23
CA LEU A 345 -1.14 -4.37 -15.03
C LEU A 345 0.14 -5.11 -14.63
N GLY A 346 0.79 -4.69 -13.59
CA GLY A 346 2.03 -5.29 -13.07
C GLY A 346 2.82 -4.28 -12.25
N ASN A 347 4.07 -4.61 -11.97
CA ASN A 347 4.98 -3.73 -11.27
C ASN A 347 5.94 -3.03 -12.25
N CYS A 348 6.17 -1.74 -12.03
CA CYS A 348 7.23 -0.95 -12.68
C CYS A 348 7.96 -0.06 -11.66
N LEU A 349 8.13 -0.53 -10.42
CA LEU A 349 8.69 0.24 -9.33
C LEU A 349 10.17 -0.09 -9.09
N GLY A 350 11.01 0.94 -9.02
CA GLY A 350 12.37 0.85 -8.50
C GLY A 350 12.51 1.53 -7.14
N PRO A 351 13.48 1.14 -6.29
CA PRO A 351 13.72 1.78 -5.01
C PRO A 351 14.51 3.08 -5.18
N ALA A 352 14.18 4.08 -4.35
CA ALA A 352 15.04 5.22 -4.03
C ALA A 352 15.35 5.16 -2.53
N ILE A 353 16.62 5.20 -2.15
CA ILE A 353 17.08 5.03 -0.78
C ILE A 353 17.87 6.27 -0.37
N ALA A 354 17.26 7.08 0.49
CA ALA A 354 17.93 8.21 1.13
C ALA A 354 18.63 7.74 2.41
N ALA A 355 19.80 8.29 2.68
CA ALA A 355 20.59 8.03 3.87
C ALA A 355 21.04 9.35 4.48
N ALA A 356 20.87 9.54 5.78
CA ALA A 356 21.35 10.70 6.51
C ALA A 356 21.66 10.33 7.97
N ARG A 357 22.41 11.17 8.66
CA ARG A 357 22.69 10.97 10.09
C ARG A 357 21.44 11.30 10.90
N HIS A 358 21.20 10.52 11.94
CA HIS A 358 20.03 10.72 12.80
C HIS A 358 20.07 12.09 13.50
N ASP A 359 21.22 12.54 14.01
CA ASP A 359 21.39 13.84 14.68
C ASP A 359 21.12 15.02 13.74
N GLU A 360 21.54 14.93 12.47
CA GLU A 360 21.24 15.96 11.45
C GLU A 360 19.74 16.07 11.18
N LEU A 361 19.04 14.93 11.05
CA LEU A 361 17.59 14.89 10.81
C LEU A 361 16.78 15.32 12.03
N ALA A 362 17.30 15.06 13.22
CA ALA A 362 16.65 15.39 14.48
C ALA A 362 17.03 16.79 15.00
N ALA A 363 17.90 17.52 14.29
CA ALA A 363 18.25 18.90 14.60
C ALA A 363 17.01 19.81 14.71
N ASP A 364 17.20 21.08 14.96
CA ASP A 364 16.09 22.04 14.98
C ASP A 364 15.21 21.91 13.72
N ALA A 365 13.97 22.39 13.81
CA ALA A 365 12.98 22.06 12.78
C ALA A 365 13.39 22.51 11.36
N SER A 366 14.19 23.56 11.19
CA SER A 366 14.65 24.02 9.86
C SER A 366 15.86 23.22 9.36
N GLY A 367 16.84 22.96 10.20
CA GLY A 367 18.05 22.21 9.84
C GLY A 367 17.73 20.73 9.52
N GLY A 368 16.96 20.08 10.38
CA GLY A 368 16.55 18.70 10.17
C GLY A 368 15.67 18.52 8.93
N LEU A 369 14.80 19.47 8.65
CA LEU A 369 13.98 19.48 7.44
C LEU A 369 14.84 19.58 6.18
N PHE A 370 15.86 20.46 6.18
CA PHE A 370 16.75 20.66 5.04
C PHE A 370 17.67 19.46 4.81
N ALA A 371 18.20 18.84 5.87
CA ALA A 371 19.00 17.62 5.79
C ALA A 371 18.19 16.47 5.17
N ALA A 372 16.93 16.29 5.63
CA ALA A 372 16.03 15.29 5.07
C ALA A 372 15.76 15.54 3.58
N PHE A 373 15.46 16.79 3.20
CA PHE A 373 15.19 17.16 1.81
C PHE A 373 16.40 16.89 0.91
N THR A 374 17.60 17.27 1.33
CA THR A 374 18.82 17.06 0.54
C THR A 374 19.04 15.57 0.27
N ALA A 375 18.97 14.74 1.32
CA ALA A 375 19.15 13.30 1.19
C ALA A 375 18.09 12.65 0.28
N LEU A 376 16.82 13.08 0.37
CA LEU A 376 15.73 12.57 -0.46
C LEU A 376 15.84 13.03 -1.92
N ALA A 377 16.27 14.26 -2.17
CA ALA A 377 16.49 14.78 -3.51
C ALA A 377 17.64 14.04 -4.20
N ASP A 378 18.76 13.83 -3.51
CA ASP A 378 19.90 13.07 -4.02
C ASP A 378 19.50 11.61 -4.33
N ALA A 379 18.72 10.97 -3.45
CA ALA A 379 18.23 9.61 -3.68
C ALA A 379 17.28 9.52 -4.89
N LEU A 380 16.43 10.53 -5.10
CA LEU A 380 15.57 10.59 -6.27
C LEU A 380 16.40 10.77 -7.54
N ASP A 381 17.36 11.69 -7.55
CA ASP A 381 18.25 11.93 -8.70
C ASP A 381 19.07 10.67 -9.02
N GLU A 382 19.56 9.95 -8.01
CA GLU A 382 20.22 8.65 -8.20
C GLU A 382 19.28 7.61 -8.84
N ALA A 383 18.02 7.56 -8.40
CA ALA A 383 17.06 6.56 -8.87
C ALA A 383 16.52 6.81 -10.28
N VAL A 384 16.52 8.07 -10.76
CA VAL A 384 15.95 8.44 -12.07
C VAL A 384 16.98 8.98 -13.05
N GLY A 385 18.19 9.31 -12.59
CA GLY A 385 19.24 9.90 -13.39
C GLY A 385 19.90 8.94 -14.36
N GLU A 386 20.88 9.46 -15.11
CA GLU A 386 21.71 8.67 -15.99
C GLU A 386 22.43 7.58 -15.22
N GLY A 387 22.49 6.36 -15.77
CA GLY A 387 23.08 5.19 -15.10
C GLY A 387 22.19 4.56 -14.02
N ALA A 388 20.96 4.99 -13.81
CA ALA A 388 20.07 4.40 -12.81
C ALA A 388 19.80 2.91 -13.08
N ARG A 389 19.64 2.53 -14.36
CA ARG A 389 19.38 1.13 -14.78
C ARG A 389 20.58 0.22 -14.60
N GLU A 390 21.79 0.76 -14.69
CA GLU A 390 23.04 0.03 -14.50
C GLU A 390 23.19 -0.47 -13.06
N ARG A 391 22.55 0.20 -12.11
CA ARG A 391 22.59 -0.11 -10.66
C ARG A 391 21.48 -1.06 -10.21
N TRP A 392 20.57 -1.49 -11.10
CA TRP A 392 19.44 -2.35 -10.70
C TRP A 392 19.87 -3.74 -10.26
N ASP A 393 20.99 -4.28 -10.76
CA ASP A 393 21.50 -5.58 -10.36
C ASP A 393 21.75 -5.71 -8.85
N GLY A 394 22.24 -4.66 -8.18
CA GLY A 394 22.49 -4.60 -6.73
C GLY A 394 21.32 -4.09 -5.88
N CYS A 395 20.21 -3.63 -6.47
CA CYS A 395 19.19 -2.89 -5.72
C CYS A 395 18.45 -3.73 -4.69
N VAL A 396 18.23 -5.03 -4.93
CA VAL A 396 17.52 -5.92 -4.00
C VAL A 396 18.35 -6.16 -2.73
N GLU A 397 19.66 -6.37 -2.87
CA GLU A 397 20.54 -6.58 -1.72
C GLU A 397 20.64 -5.28 -0.89
N ARG A 398 20.78 -4.13 -1.56
CA ARG A 398 20.79 -2.82 -0.88
C ARG A 398 19.49 -2.57 -0.10
N VAL A 399 18.32 -2.91 -0.67
CA VAL A 399 17.04 -2.82 0.05
C VAL A 399 17.03 -3.74 1.26
N LYS A 400 17.50 -4.98 1.17
CA LYS A 400 17.60 -5.91 2.31
C LYS A 400 18.47 -5.35 3.44
N GLU A 401 19.60 -4.73 3.10
CA GLU A 401 20.52 -4.12 4.06
C GLU A 401 19.85 -2.98 4.84
N VAL A 402 19.18 -2.04 4.13
CA VAL A 402 18.53 -0.91 4.81
C VAL A 402 17.28 -1.33 5.58
N VAL A 403 16.55 -2.35 5.12
CA VAL A 403 15.43 -2.93 5.88
C VAL A 403 15.93 -3.55 7.18
N LYS A 404 17.04 -4.28 7.15
CA LYS A 404 17.68 -4.83 8.36
C LYS A 404 18.19 -3.73 9.31
N ALA A 405 18.61 -2.60 8.77
CA ALA A 405 19.06 -1.44 9.56
C ALA A 405 17.91 -0.62 10.15
N GLY A 406 16.65 -0.90 9.80
CA GLY A 406 15.47 -0.20 10.34
C GLY A 406 15.08 1.03 9.52
N VAL A 407 14.82 0.85 8.24
CA VAL A 407 14.38 1.92 7.32
C VAL A 407 12.95 2.37 7.58
N LEU A 408 12.67 3.68 7.43
CA LEU A 408 11.31 4.18 7.26
C LEU A 408 10.95 4.09 5.77
N SER A 409 9.94 3.31 5.44
CA SER A 409 9.49 3.12 4.04
C SER A 409 8.10 3.69 3.80
N VAL A 410 7.72 3.83 2.52
CA VAL A 410 6.46 4.43 2.11
C VAL A 410 5.61 3.44 1.31
N ALA A 411 4.32 3.36 1.66
CA ALA A 411 3.28 2.65 0.93
C ALA A 411 2.22 3.64 0.39
N GLY A 412 1.85 3.52 -0.87
CA GLY A 412 0.84 4.39 -1.49
C GLY A 412 1.43 5.63 -2.17
N SER A 413 0.54 6.47 -2.68
CA SER A 413 0.87 7.71 -3.40
C SER A 413 -0.33 8.64 -3.41
N PRO A 414 -0.13 9.97 -3.31
CA PRO A 414 -1.22 10.94 -3.45
C PRO A 414 -1.77 11.07 -4.88
N ARG A 415 -1.24 10.28 -5.84
CA ARG A 415 -1.71 10.23 -7.23
C ARG A 415 -2.67 9.08 -7.50
N PHE A 416 -3.08 8.37 -6.46
CA PHE A 416 -3.94 7.19 -6.63
C PHE A 416 -5.43 7.53 -6.57
N ASP A 417 -5.78 8.74 -6.12
CA ASP A 417 -7.15 9.24 -6.02
C ASP A 417 -8.05 8.22 -5.28
N VAL A 418 -7.53 7.69 -4.15
CA VAL A 418 -8.19 6.60 -3.39
C VAL A 418 -9.51 7.05 -2.78
N TYR A 419 -9.68 8.36 -2.52
CA TYR A 419 -10.94 8.93 -2.05
C TYR A 419 -12.00 9.07 -3.15
N ASP A 420 -11.66 8.79 -4.41
CA ASP A 420 -12.61 8.73 -5.54
C ASP A 420 -13.16 7.31 -5.80
N VAL A 421 -12.82 6.33 -4.94
CA VAL A 421 -13.37 4.98 -5.01
C VAL A 421 -14.80 4.97 -4.46
N ASP A 422 -15.76 5.31 -5.30
CA ASP A 422 -17.19 5.42 -4.98
C ASP A 422 -18.01 4.33 -5.69
N PHE A 423 -18.66 3.48 -4.92
CA PHE A 423 -19.51 2.40 -5.41
C PHE A 423 -20.97 2.81 -5.64
N GLY A 424 -21.28 4.11 -5.61
CA GLY A 424 -22.63 4.65 -5.73
C GLY A 424 -23.31 4.98 -4.40
N PHE A 425 -22.60 4.76 -3.27
CA PHE A 425 -23.05 5.14 -1.93
C PHE A 425 -22.20 6.23 -1.27
N GLY A 426 -21.38 6.93 -2.08
CA GLY A 426 -20.55 8.05 -1.66
C GLY A 426 -19.07 7.72 -1.58
N ARG A 427 -18.26 8.78 -1.42
CA ARG A 427 -16.82 8.67 -1.25
C ARG A 427 -16.43 8.09 0.11
N PRO A 428 -15.27 7.41 0.23
CA PRO A 428 -14.78 6.97 1.52
C PRO A 428 -14.63 8.13 2.51
N ALA A 429 -15.09 7.91 3.74
CA ALA A 429 -14.85 8.84 4.84
C ALA A 429 -13.40 8.78 5.31
N LYS A 430 -12.74 7.61 5.18
CA LYS A 430 -11.33 7.40 5.49
C LYS A 430 -10.76 6.24 4.69
N VAL A 431 -9.49 6.34 4.33
CA VAL A 431 -8.73 5.25 3.69
C VAL A 431 -7.44 5.02 4.44
N ASP A 432 -7.25 3.81 4.95
CA ASP A 432 -6.06 3.41 5.70
C ASP A 432 -5.31 2.25 4.99
N VAL A 433 -3.99 2.25 5.07
CA VAL A 433 -3.16 1.07 4.75
C VAL A 433 -2.80 0.39 6.06
N VAL A 434 -3.63 -0.53 6.51
CA VAL A 434 -3.51 -1.16 7.84
C VAL A 434 -2.21 -1.96 7.97
N SER A 435 -1.73 -2.55 6.87
CA SER A 435 -0.48 -3.33 6.85
C SER A 435 0.78 -2.54 7.22
N VAL A 436 0.75 -1.19 7.24
CA VAL A 436 1.89 -0.40 7.72
C VAL A 436 2.22 -0.69 9.20
N ALA A 437 1.23 -1.10 9.98
CA ALA A 437 1.44 -1.51 11.37
C ALA A 437 2.28 -2.79 11.51
N LYS A 438 2.34 -3.63 10.48
CA LYS A 438 3.21 -4.83 10.44
C LYS A 438 4.61 -4.51 9.94
N THR A 439 4.71 -3.59 8.98
CA THR A 439 5.95 -3.33 8.26
C THR A 439 6.77 -2.18 8.84
N GLY A 440 6.17 -1.34 9.69
CA GLY A 440 6.78 -0.10 10.17
C GLY A 440 6.88 0.98 9.08
N ALA A 441 6.22 0.79 7.94
CA ALA A 441 6.12 1.79 6.88
C ALA A 441 5.16 2.92 7.29
N MET A 442 5.20 4.04 6.56
CA MET A 442 4.13 5.02 6.53
C MET A 442 3.28 4.85 5.27
N SER A 443 2.00 5.17 5.33
CA SER A 443 1.17 5.28 4.12
C SER A 443 1.11 6.71 3.62
N MET A 444 0.81 6.88 2.32
CA MET A 444 0.64 8.18 1.68
C MET A 444 -0.55 8.14 0.72
N ALA A 445 -1.41 9.15 0.83
CA ALA A 445 -2.56 9.36 -0.06
C ALA A 445 -2.76 10.87 -0.33
N GLU A 446 -3.62 11.20 -1.28
CA GLU A 446 -4.17 12.56 -1.40
C GLU A 446 -5.01 12.89 -0.17
N ALA A 447 -5.09 14.17 0.20
CA ALA A 447 -5.95 14.59 1.31
C ALA A 447 -7.43 14.51 0.94
N ARG A 448 -8.25 14.11 1.91
CA ARG A 448 -9.71 14.18 1.80
C ARG A 448 -10.16 15.58 1.34
N GLY A 449 -11.17 15.66 0.49
CA GLY A 449 -11.72 16.92 0.01
C GLY A 449 -11.01 17.55 -1.17
N GLY A 450 -9.94 16.97 -1.73
CA GLY A 450 -9.37 17.36 -3.02
C GLY A 450 -8.69 18.73 -3.08
N LEU A 451 -8.26 19.29 -1.94
CA LEU A 451 -7.66 20.63 -1.85
C LEU A 451 -6.12 20.65 -2.07
N GLY A 452 -5.56 19.62 -2.70
CA GLY A 452 -4.14 19.59 -3.08
C GLY A 452 -3.18 19.27 -1.92
N GLY A 453 -3.68 18.88 -0.76
CA GLY A 453 -2.90 18.35 0.35
C GLY A 453 -2.58 16.86 0.22
N VAL A 454 -1.85 16.33 1.20
CA VAL A 454 -1.56 14.89 1.32
C VAL A 454 -1.88 14.40 2.73
N GLU A 455 -2.23 13.13 2.84
CA GLU A 455 -2.41 12.41 4.09
C GLU A 455 -1.28 11.40 4.29
N VAL A 456 -0.80 11.29 5.53
CA VAL A 456 0.25 10.34 5.92
C VAL A 456 -0.25 9.50 7.09
N GLY A 457 -0.39 8.20 6.88
CA GLY A 457 -0.71 7.25 7.93
C GLY A 457 0.55 6.69 8.59
N ILE A 458 0.62 6.74 9.91
CA ILE A 458 1.76 6.22 10.70
C ILE A 458 1.23 5.33 11.81
N SER A 459 1.87 4.17 11.99
CA SER A 459 1.57 3.27 13.10
C SER A 459 2.73 3.24 14.09
N LEU A 460 2.43 3.50 15.35
CA LEU A 460 3.38 3.54 16.46
C LEU A 460 2.74 3.03 17.75
N PRO A 461 3.55 2.51 18.71
CA PRO A 461 3.07 2.29 20.08
C PRO A 461 2.61 3.61 20.73
N PRO A 462 1.72 3.58 21.75
CA PRO A 462 1.12 4.78 22.34
C PRO A 462 2.10 5.88 22.73
N ALA A 463 3.20 5.52 23.39
CA ALA A 463 4.22 6.48 23.77
C ALA A 463 4.96 7.09 22.57
N GLY A 464 5.21 6.30 21.52
CA GLY A 464 5.80 6.76 20.26
C GLY A 464 4.85 7.69 19.51
N MET A 465 3.57 7.36 19.44
CA MET A 465 2.54 8.17 18.82
C MET A 465 2.42 9.54 19.50
N LYS A 466 2.41 9.57 20.83
CA LYS A 466 2.38 10.82 21.59
C LYS A 466 3.58 11.71 21.28
N ARG A 467 4.79 11.15 21.23
CA ARG A 467 6.00 11.93 20.88
C ARG A 467 5.97 12.42 19.44
N PHE A 468 5.53 11.56 18.50
CA PHE A 468 5.43 11.95 17.09
C PHE A 468 4.45 13.10 16.88
N ARG A 469 3.24 13.03 17.47
CA ARG A 469 2.24 14.11 17.42
C ARG A 469 2.83 15.44 17.92
N GLN A 470 3.54 15.40 19.05
CA GLN A 470 4.18 16.60 19.58
C GLN A 470 5.26 17.15 18.61
N CYS A 471 6.11 16.30 18.03
CA CYS A 471 7.12 16.73 17.06
C CYS A 471 6.50 17.29 15.77
N PHE A 472 5.38 16.70 15.34
CA PHE A 472 4.62 17.16 14.18
C PHE A 472 4.04 18.57 14.42
N SER A 473 3.35 18.76 15.53
CA SER A 473 2.78 20.05 15.93
C SER A 473 3.85 21.12 16.11
N ASP A 474 4.96 20.82 16.79
CA ASP A 474 6.10 21.75 16.94
C ASP A 474 6.67 22.17 15.57
N ALA A 475 6.78 21.24 14.63
CA ALA A 475 7.29 21.51 13.29
C ALA A 475 6.33 22.38 12.45
N MET A 476 5.02 22.16 12.58
CA MET A 476 4.02 23.02 11.91
C MET A 476 4.15 24.49 12.31
N ARG A 477 4.35 24.77 13.60
CA ARG A 477 4.54 26.15 14.10
C ARG A 477 5.79 26.82 13.50
N VAL A 478 6.86 26.06 13.30
CA VAL A 478 8.12 26.60 12.72
C VAL A 478 7.97 26.98 11.24
N VAL A 479 7.17 26.23 10.48
CA VAL A 479 6.90 26.56 9.06
C VAL A 479 5.75 27.57 8.89
N GLY A 480 5.27 28.19 9.97
CA GLY A 480 4.37 29.34 9.93
C GLY A 480 2.88 29.01 9.81
N VAL A 481 2.47 27.78 10.12
CA VAL A 481 1.07 27.37 10.15
C VAL A 481 0.58 27.33 11.60
N GLN A 482 -0.42 28.16 11.95
CA GLN A 482 -1.05 28.13 13.29
C GLN A 482 -2.01 26.95 13.40
N GLU A 483 -1.99 26.24 14.54
CA GLU A 483 -3.02 25.25 14.89
C GLU A 483 -4.38 25.97 15.04
N GLY A 484 -5.42 25.53 14.35
CA GLY A 484 -6.78 25.94 14.64
C GLY A 484 -7.66 26.42 13.48
N VAL A 485 -7.28 26.18 12.25
CA VAL A 485 -8.09 26.58 11.06
C VAL A 485 -8.65 25.39 10.28
N TYR A 486 -8.58 24.16 10.84
CA TYR A 486 -9.06 22.97 10.10
C TYR A 486 -10.01 22.12 10.92
#